data_ab7083c292582a66c0139676f22225b2
#
_entry.id   ab7083c292582a66c0139676f22225b2
#
_cell.length_a   1.000
_cell.length_b   1.000
_cell.length_c   1.000
_cell.angle_alpha   90.00
_cell.angle_beta   90.00
_cell.angle_gamma   90.00
#
_symmetry.space_group_name_H-M   'P 1'
#
loop_
_entity.id
_entity.type
_entity.pdbx_description
1 polymer ?
#
loop_
_entity_poly.entity_id
_entity_poly.type
_entity_poly.pdbx_seq_one_letter_code
_entity_poly.pdbx_strand_id
1 'polypeptide(L)'
;IIEGESRLSRSKKSLINMLELFGENTSFDLYQTNPPKKLFTGEIDFRAIKSITNAIPPTASNDNIWTFVDSSLSQVKTSEPNKECIIFSDFQTWPEPIQNKKRLKNDWRYYLVSQGEIQDNLSILNVKSMSRVKTKDQLIKLNTRIVNNGKLPKKNIPIELFFDQQRVGQVVTEFSPETSKDFLFQAFPTGNRMIHSVIQLPPDDFALDNQQIMNLPIIHEINCVLFSSSIDDIFMLKTALNAIDEKEAFLSIDTRIQPELKRLFLGDADVAIFHNPGVLSEKSIKELQTFLEKGGGVIWFAGGQKNQDEALAELGIPASKSVVELNSGYFQTQPSSEFFNLFQDLNVRRLDREMPEVFKYDKISTQSNDQILITLNHDEPFLLERSLESGQLFYFSSLIDLRWNDFAMRGSFIPILHKLLLLSGTDEMNSNSVWVNEPKWIALNHKLLRNTWELFTPNGSKEKLIPDYQKKGLRIQNTSELGSYTVYSDGQLFTSFATLLHPDEIPSNPPKQAQLLSFFPDDNAKWLENSHAFKQVFNEARHGKSLWKTFLLIVMIAFLGETLLSRGSGEVLKKIKVGGPKGTKK
;
A
#
# COMPACT_ATOMS: atom_id res chain seq x y z
N ILE A 1 -4.66 13.76 17.54
CA ILE A 1 -4.78 14.98 18.36
C ILE A 1 -4.99 14.51 19.80
N ILE A 2 -4.22 15.02 20.74
CA ILE A 2 -4.39 14.74 22.18
C ILE A 2 -4.66 16.07 22.88
N GLU A 3 -5.73 16.15 23.65
CA GLU A 3 -6.14 17.38 24.36
C GLU A 3 -6.28 18.61 23.44
N GLY A 4 -6.73 18.41 22.19
CA GLY A 4 -6.93 19.49 21.22
C GLY A 4 -5.65 19.99 20.52
N GLU A 5 -4.48 19.41 20.81
CA GLU A 5 -3.21 19.79 20.21
C GLU A 5 -2.56 18.61 19.45
N SER A 6 -1.99 18.88 18.26
CA SER A 6 -1.29 17.87 17.50
C SER A 6 0.03 17.45 18.16
N ARG A 7 0.45 16.19 17.98
CA ARG A 7 1.74 15.70 18.49
C ARG A 7 2.92 16.51 17.96
N LEU A 8 2.88 16.87 16.67
CA LEU A 8 3.90 17.73 16.06
C LEU A 8 3.96 19.10 16.75
N SER A 9 2.82 19.71 17.05
CA SER A 9 2.77 20.99 17.78
C SER A 9 3.39 20.87 19.18
N ARG A 10 3.08 19.77 19.88
CA ARG A 10 3.69 19.51 21.21
C ARG A 10 5.20 19.25 21.10
N SER A 11 5.66 18.49 20.09
CA SER A 11 7.10 18.30 19.83
C SER A 11 7.81 19.63 19.60
N LYS A 12 7.23 20.51 18.79
CA LYS A 12 7.78 21.85 18.52
C LYS A 12 7.89 22.69 19.78
N LYS A 13 6.85 22.73 20.60
CA LYS A 13 6.86 23.44 21.89
C LYS A 13 7.90 22.85 22.84
N SER A 14 7.96 21.52 22.93
CA SER A 14 8.93 20.81 23.77
C SER A 14 10.36 21.11 23.35
N LEU A 15 10.65 21.11 22.03
CA LEU A 15 11.95 21.47 21.50
C LEU A 15 12.33 22.91 21.86
N ILE A 16 11.42 23.88 21.62
CA ILE A 16 11.67 25.28 21.90
C ILE A 16 11.95 25.52 23.40
N ASN A 17 11.14 24.93 24.29
CA ASN A 17 11.33 25.03 25.74
C ASN A 17 12.64 24.37 26.21
N MET A 18 13.05 23.32 25.54
CA MET A 18 14.30 22.60 25.82
C MET A 18 15.53 23.46 25.46
N LEU A 19 15.48 24.25 24.37
CA LEU A 19 16.60 25.07 23.93
C LEU A 19 17.05 26.06 25.03
N GLU A 20 16.15 26.50 25.89
CA GLU A 20 16.45 27.41 27.02
C GLU A 20 17.35 26.76 28.10
N LEU A 21 17.53 25.43 28.07
CA LEU A 21 18.35 24.68 29.01
C LEU A 21 19.82 24.58 28.58
N PHE A 22 20.15 24.98 27.35
CA PHE A 22 21.49 24.91 26.78
C PHE A 22 22.16 26.29 26.82
N GLY A 23 23.48 26.30 27.03
CA GLY A 23 24.28 27.52 26.97
C GLY A 23 24.56 27.97 25.53
N GLU A 24 24.90 29.25 25.34
CA GLU A 24 25.18 29.83 24.01
C GLU A 24 26.32 29.14 23.25
N ASN A 25 27.29 28.54 23.92
CA ASN A 25 28.43 27.84 23.31
C ASN A 25 28.13 26.38 22.99
N THR A 26 26.87 25.98 22.92
CA THR A 26 26.48 24.59 22.55
C THR A 26 26.38 24.46 21.04
N SER A 27 27.11 23.52 20.43
CA SER A 27 26.92 23.15 19.04
C SER A 27 25.63 22.34 18.90
N PHE A 28 24.77 22.71 17.97
CA PHE A 28 23.45 22.17 17.81
C PHE A 28 23.16 21.80 16.35
N ASP A 29 22.70 20.58 16.13
CA ASP A 29 22.19 20.09 14.86
C ASP A 29 20.70 19.77 14.99
N LEU A 30 19.86 20.34 14.13
CA LEU A 30 18.43 20.05 14.06
C LEU A 30 18.13 19.26 12.79
N TYR A 31 17.43 18.16 12.98
CA TYR A 31 16.99 17.29 11.89
C TYR A 31 15.49 17.12 11.90
N GLN A 32 14.93 17.02 10.70
CA GLN A 32 13.60 16.47 10.45
C GLN A 32 13.77 15.04 9.95
N THR A 33 12.97 14.10 10.45
CA THR A 33 13.07 12.68 10.07
C THR A 33 12.21 12.34 8.86
N ASN A 34 11.06 13.00 8.70
CA ASN A 34 10.10 12.73 7.62
C ASN A 34 9.71 14.01 6.85
N PRO A 35 10.16 14.18 5.60
CA PRO A 35 11.27 13.48 4.96
C PRO A 35 12.63 13.82 5.61
N PRO A 36 13.64 12.95 5.48
CA PRO A 36 14.95 13.14 6.12
C PRO A 36 15.62 14.43 5.63
N LYS A 37 15.88 15.37 6.56
CA LYS A 37 16.52 16.64 6.22
C LYS A 37 17.22 17.24 7.44
N LYS A 38 18.46 17.72 7.20
CA LYS A 38 19.16 18.59 8.18
C LYS A 38 18.63 20.02 8.02
N LEU A 39 18.08 20.58 9.08
CA LEU A 39 17.43 21.90 9.08
C LEU A 39 18.34 23.00 9.59
N PHE A 40 19.20 22.69 10.58
CA PHE A 40 20.10 23.65 11.19
C PHE A 40 21.40 22.97 11.64
N THR A 41 22.52 23.71 11.61
CA THR A 41 23.81 23.31 12.17
C THR A 41 24.59 24.55 12.61
N GLY A 42 25.21 24.49 13.77
CA GLY A 42 26.04 25.56 14.32
C GLY A 42 25.81 25.78 15.81
N GLU A 43 26.29 26.91 16.33
CA GLU A 43 25.98 27.35 17.68
C GLU A 43 24.49 27.70 17.82
N ILE A 44 23.93 27.58 19.05
CA ILE A 44 22.49 27.80 19.28
C ILE A 44 22.13 29.25 18.95
N ASP A 45 21.34 29.43 17.88
CA ASP A 45 20.56 30.64 17.60
C ASP A 45 19.09 30.36 17.90
N PHE A 46 18.64 30.80 19.07
CA PHE A 46 17.26 30.59 19.53
C PHE A 46 16.21 31.12 18.55
N ARG A 47 16.43 32.27 17.92
CA ARG A 47 15.48 32.88 16.99
C ARG A 47 15.39 32.13 15.71
N ALA A 48 16.55 31.77 15.13
CA ALA A 48 16.61 31.00 13.90
C ALA A 48 15.98 29.60 14.08
N ILE A 49 16.38 28.89 15.14
CA ILE A 49 15.87 27.54 15.41
C ILE A 49 14.36 27.56 15.67
N LYS A 50 13.84 28.51 16.42
CA LYS A 50 12.41 28.69 16.66
C LYS A 50 11.63 28.93 15.36
N SER A 51 12.16 29.81 14.49
CA SER A 51 11.55 30.07 13.17
C SER A 51 11.49 28.83 12.30
N ILE A 52 12.62 28.12 12.18
CA ILE A 52 12.75 26.87 11.41
C ILE A 52 11.80 25.80 11.98
N THR A 53 11.80 25.59 13.29
CA THR A 53 10.95 24.61 13.96
C THR A 53 9.48 24.86 13.70
N ASN A 54 9.03 26.11 13.80
CA ASN A 54 7.63 26.46 13.54
C ASN A 54 7.22 26.25 12.08
N ALA A 55 8.16 26.38 11.15
CA ALA A 55 7.91 26.17 9.71
C ALA A 55 7.83 24.71 9.28
N ILE A 56 8.18 23.72 10.12
CA ILE A 56 8.09 22.30 9.78
C ILE A 56 6.62 21.93 9.55
N PRO A 57 6.23 21.48 8.33
CA PRO A 57 4.85 21.07 8.08
C PRO A 57 4.59 19.65 8.60
N PRO A 58 3.33 19.27 8.86
CA PRO A 58 2.97 17.86 9.00
C PRO A 58 3.17 17.14 7.66
N THR A 59 3.62 15.88 7.69
CA THR A 59 3.80 15.05 6.51
C THR A 59 3.17 13.67 6.73
N ALA A 60 2.82 13.00 5.65
CA ALA A 60 2.34 11.62 5.66
C ALA A 60 3.42 10.64 5.13
N SER A 61 4.68 11.09 5.05
CA SER A 61 5.79 10.24 4.59
C SER A 61 6.21 9.23 5.65
N ASN A 62 6.62 8.06 5.19
CA ASN A 62 7.18 7.01 6.02
C ASN A 62 8.69 6.91 5.81
N ASP A 63 9.45 7.32 6.81
CA ASP A 63 10.88 7.14 6.87
C ASP A 63 11.26 6.54 8.23
N ASN A 64 12.06 5.50 8.22
CA ASN A 64 12.46 4.81 9.45
C ASN A 64 13.36 5.72 10.32
N ILE A 65 12.81 6.20 11.44
CA ILE A 65 13.51 7.10 12.37
C ILE A 65 14.82 6.49 12.89
N TRP A 66 14.87 5.18 13.10
CA TRP A 66 16.04 4.50 13.69
C TRP A 66 17.20 4.45 12.71
N THR A 67 16.92 4.09 11.44
CA THR A 67 17.91 4.11 10.36
C THR A 67 18.44 5.53 10.14
N PHE A 68 17.55 6.52 10.19
CA PHE A 68 17.93 7.92 10.05
C PHE A 68 18.81 8.40 11.20
N VAL A 69 18.48 8.09 12.45
CA VAL A 69 19.27 8.47 13.64
C VAL A 69 20.67 7.83 13.57
N ASP A 70 20.79 6.54 13.25
CA ASP A 70 22.07 5.85 13.13
C ASP A 70 22.94 6.47 12.01
N SER A 71 22.37 6.71 10.83
CA SER A 71 23.08 7.33 9.71
C SER A 71 23.52 8.76 10.02
N SER A 72 22.68 9.56 10.65
CA SER A 72 22.98 10.94 11.02
C SER A 72 24.08 11.02 12.07
N LEU A 73 23.99 10.20 13.13
CA LEU A 73 25.04 10.15 14.17
C LEU A 73 26.37 9.63 13.63
N SER A 74 26.34 8.72 12.64
CA SER A 74 27.57 8.21 12.02
C SER A 74 28.36 9.31 11.27
N GLN A 75 27.67 10.31 10.74
CA GLN A 75 28.26 11.43 10.01
C GLN A 75 28.81 12.54 10.92
N VAL A 76 28.33 12.62 12.17
CA VAL A 76 28.77 13.64 13.11
C VAL A 76 30.17 13.31 13.63
N LYS A 77 31.14 14.13 13.25
CA LYS A 77 32.52 14.08 13.76
C LYS A 77 32.71 15.25 14.73
N THR A 78 32.64 14.97 16.01
CA THR A 78 32.85 15.97 17.06
C THR A 78 33.79 15.41 18.13
N SER A 79 34.69 16.26 18.64
CA SER A 79 35.58 15.99 19.78
C SER A 79 34.97 16.38 21.12
N GLU A 80 33.75 16.93 21.11
CA GLU A 80 33.09 17.38 22.33
C GLU A 80 32.86 16.22 23.31
N PRO A 81 33.14 16.45 24.61
CA PRO A 81 33.07 15.41 25.63
C PRO A 81 31.62 15.02 25.96
N ASN A 82 30.66 15.94 25.82
CA ASN A 82 29.25 15.71 26.09
C ASN A 82 28.47 15.69 24.77
N LYS A 83 27.99 14.49 24.41
CA LYS A 83 27.22 14.26 23.18
C LYS A 83 25.83 13.78 23.56
N GLU A 84 24.83 14.51 23.12
CA GLU A 84 23.42 14.25 23.45
C GLU A 84 22.59 14.18 22.18
N CYS A 85 21.76 13.15 22.07
CA CYS A 85 20.79 12.98 21.01
C CYS A 85 19.38 12.99 21.61
N ILE A 86 18.54 13.90 21.15
CA ILE A 86 17.19 14.07 21.68
C ILE A 86 16.22 13.78 20.54
N ILE A 87 15.36 12.79 20.74
CA ILE A 87 14.44 12.28 19.74
C ILE A 87 13.01 12.57 20.21
N PHE A 88 12.30 13.40 19.45
CA PHE A 88 10.87 13.66 19.64
C PHE A 88 10.08 12.78 18.68
N SER A 89 9.34 11.81 19.19
CA SER A 89 8.54 10.88 18.37
C SER A 89 7.37 10.33 19.18
N ASP A 90 6.40 9.76 18.50
CA ASP A 90 5.39 8.89 19.09
C ASP A 90 5.85 7.44 19.24
N PHE A 91 7.04 7.10 18.69
CA PHE A 91 7.69 5.80 18.79
C PHE A 91 6.83 4.62 18.34
N GLN A 92 6.09 4.79 17.25
CA GLN A 92 5.23 3.75 16.66
C GLN A 92 6.00 2.66 15.93
N THR A 93 7.16 3.00 15.35
CA THR A 93 7.98 2.09 14.56
C THR A 93 8.95 1.29 15.40
N TRP A 94 9.01 -0.01 15.13
CA TRP A 94 10.02 -0.88 15.72
C TRP A 94 11.40 -0.56 15.13
N PRO A 95 12.46 -0.53 15.96
CA PRO A 95 13.81 -0.58 15.44
C PRO A 95 13.95 -1.90 14.67
N GLU A 96 14.25 -1.83 13.37
CA GLU A 96 14.54 -3.05 12.64
C GLU A 96 15.63 -3.85 13.35
N PRO A 97 15.51 -5.18 13.45
CA PRO A 97 16.60 -6.01 13.95
C PRO A 97 17.75 -5.83 12.97
N ILE A 98 18.67 -4.94 13.32
CA ILE A 98 19.91 -4.73 12.57
C ILE A 98 20.61 -6.09 12.59
N GLN A 99 20.63 -6.78 11.46
CA GLN A 99 21.22 -8.12 11.30
C GLN A 99 22.69 -8.19 11.71
N ASN A 100 23.35 -7.06 11.86
CA ASN A 100 24.65 -6.89 12.47
C ASN A 100 24.49 -5.88 13.61
N LYS A 101 24.43 -6.34 14.83
CA LYS A 101 24.45 -5.65 16.14
C LYS A 101 25.35 -4.38 16.21
N LYS A 102 25.29 -3.48 15.23
CA LYS A 102 25.82 -2.12 15.36
C LYS A 102 24.87 -1.36 16.27
N ARG A 103 25.13 -1.45 17.55
CA ARG A 103 24.49 -0.65 18.57
C ARG A 103 24.73 0.83 18.24
N LEU A 104 23.74 1.66 18.48
CA LEU A 104 23.89 3.10 18.50
C LEU A 104 25.16 3.49 19.30
N LYS A 105 25.81 4.59 18.95
CA LYS A 105 27.12 4.95 19.52
C LYS A 105 27.07 5.01 21.05
N ASN A 106 28.01 4.34 21.71
CA ASN A 106 28.09 4.24 23.17
C ASN A 106 28.49 5.53 23.86
N ASP A 107 29.08 6.47 23.13
CA ASP A 107 29.58 7.76 23.64
C ASP A 107 28.53 8.87 23.61
N TRP A 108 27.30 8.55 23.23
CA TRP A 108 26.17 9.47 23.19
C TRP A 108 25.17 9.17 24.32
N ARG A 109 24.53 10.22 24.86
CA ARG A 109 23.34 10.13 25.72
C ARG A 109 22.10 10.34 24.88
N TYR A 110 21.10 9.47 25.04
CA TYR A 110 19.86 9.50 24.28
C TYR A 110 18.69 9.89 25.16
N TYR A 111 17.90 10.84 24.72
CA TYR A 111 16.65 11.23 25.35
C TYR A 111 15.50 10.95 24.38
N LEU A 112 14.65 10.00 24.75
CA LEU A 112 13.48 9.62 23.97
C LEU A 112 12.26 10.34 24.53
N VAL A 113 11.84 11.43 23.85
CA VAL A 113 10.75 12.30 24.30
C VAL A 113 9.46 11.86 23.63
N SER A 114 8.66 11.08 24.35
CA SER A 114 7.37 10.60 23.86
C SER A 114 6.34 11.73 23.79
N GLN A 115 5.59 11.76 22.69
CA GLN A 115 4.49 12.71 22.49
C GLN A 115 3.13 12.15 22.91
N GLY A 116 3.13 11.03 23.61
CA GLY A 116 1.94 10.37 24.15
C GLY A 116 1.37 9.29 23.21
N GLU A 117 0.62 8.39 23.79
CA GLU A 117 -0.04 7.29 23.09
C GLU A 117 -1.37 7.76 22.46
N ILE A 118 -1.76 7.15 21.35
CA ILE A 118 -3.11 7.29 20.79
C ILE A 118 -4.05 6.49 21.66
N GLN A 119 -5.10 7.15 22.16
CA GLN A 119 -6.12 6.50 23.00
C GLN A 119 -7.31 6.03 22.18
N ASP A 120 -7.61 6.75 21.12
CA ASP A 120 -8.79 6.58 20.30
C ASP A 120 -8.42 6.58 18.81
N ASN A 121 -8.42 5.41 18.17
CA ASN A 121 -8.12 5.29 16.74
C ASN A 121 -8.79 4.11 16.08
N LEU A 122 -9.49 4.38 14.97
CA LEU A 122 -9.98 3.41 14.02
C LEU A 122 -9.24 3.61 12.72
N SER A 123 -8.58 2.58 12.20
CA SER A 123 -7.76 2.68 11.01
C SER A 123 -8.30 1.84 9.87
N ILE A 124 -8.30 2.37 8.65
CA ILE A 124 -8.51 1.60 7.44
C ILE A 124 -7.16 1.01 7.01
N LEU A 125 -6.99 -0.31 7.17
CA LEU A 125 -5.74 -0.97 6.82
C LEU A 125 -5.57 -1.16 5.32
N ASN A 126 -6.64 -1.52 4.63
CA ASN A 126 -6.64 -1.67 3.18
C ASN A 126 -8.05 -1.57 2.59
N VAL A 127 -8.10 -1.20 1.33
CA VAL A 127 -9.28 -1.31 0.46
C VAL A 127 -8.86 -2.07 -0.79
N LYS A 128 -9.58 -3.13 -1.14
CA LYS A 128 -9.31 -3.97 -2.32
C LYS A 128 -10.56 -4.13 -3.16
N SER A 129 -10.42 -3.96 -4.46
CA SER A 129 -11.47 -4.35 -5.40
C SER A 129 -11.51 -5.86 -5.52
N MET A 130 -12.68 -6.44 -5.25
CA MET A 130 -12.95 -7.86 -5.50
C MET A 130 -13.51 -8.09 -6.91
N SER A 131 -13.91 -7.02 -7.60
CA SER A 131 -14.37 -7.07 -8.99
C SER A 131 -13.18 -6.92 -9.92
N ARG A 132 -12.80 -7.99 -10.63
CA ARG A 132 -11.78 -7.94 -11.68
C ARG A 132 -12.27 -7.06 -12.84
N VAL A 133 -13.53 -7.18 -13.20
CA VAL A 133 -14.15 -6.38 -14.26
C VAL A 133 -15.06 -5.33 -13.64
N LYS A 134 -14.96 -4.10 -14.15
CA LYS A 134 -15.76 -2.95 -13.70
C LYS A 134 -16.40 -2.28 -14.93
N THR A 135 -17.67 -2.57 -15.13
CA THR A 135 -18.48 -1.98 -16.20
C THR A 135 -19.61 -1.14 -15.59
N LYS A 136 -20.22 -0.27 -16.41
CA LYS A 136 -21.31 0.62 -15.98
C LYS A 136 -22.54 -0.10 -15.40
N ASP A 137 -22.76 -1.36 -15.80
CA ASP A 137 -23.98 -2.11 -15.47
C ASP A 137 -23.74 -3.23 -14.43
N GLN A 138 -22.52 -3.34 -13.88
CA GLN A 138 -22.16 -4.36 -12.89
C GLN A 138 -21.86 -3.76 -11.53
N LEU A 139 -22.27 -4.48 -10.46
CA LEU A 139 -21.94 -4.13 -9.08
C LEU A 139 -20.42 -4.23 -8.85
N ILE A 140 -19.82 -3.14 -8.42
CA ILE A 140 -18.45 -3.13 -7.91
C ILE A 140 -18.46 -3.62 -6.48
N LYS A 141 -17.60 -4.61 -6.19
CA LYS A 141 -17.40 -5.18 -4.86
C LYS A 141 -16.07 -4.69 -4.30
N LEU A 142 -16.11 -4.01 -3.16
CA LEU A 142 -14.93 -3.52 -2.46
C LEU A 142 -14.85 -4.17 -1.08
N ASN A 143 -13.75 -4.80 -0.78
CA ASN A 143 -13.45 -5.31 0.56
C ASN A 143 -12.54 -4.33 1.28
N THR A 144 -12.88 -3.98 2.53
CA THR A 144 -12.05 -3.15 3.40
C THR A 144 -11.84 -3.81 4.74
N ARG A 145 -10.61 -3.73 5.25
CA ARG A 145 -10.26 -4.16 6.61
C ARG A 145 -10.06 -2.96 7.49
N ILE A 146 -10.78 -2.92 8.61
CA ILE A 146 -10.74 -1.86 9.59
C ILE A 146 -10.34 -2.45 10.94
N VAL A 147 -9.48 -1.74 11.66
CA VAL A 147 -8.98 -2.14 12.98
C VAL A 147 -9.23 -1.02 13.99
N ASN A 148 -9.60 -1.41 15.21
CA ASN A 148 -9.58 -0.51 16.35
C ASN A 148 -8.21 -0.62 17.04
N ASN A 149 -7.33 0.31 16.79
CA ASN A 149 -6.01 0.41 17.43
C ASN A 149 -6.08 1.15 18.78
N GLY A 150 -7.26 1.72 19.12
CA GLY A 150 -7.50 2.39 20.39
C GLY A 150 -7.75 1.42 21.53
N LYS A 151 -7.67 1.94 22.75
CA LYS A 151 -7.88 1.19 24.00
C LYS A 151 -9.35 1.12 24.42
N LEU A 152 -10.22 1.86 23.76
CA LEU A 152 -11.64 1.95 24.08
C LEU A 152 -12.52 1.21 23.08
N PRO A 153 -13.61 0.53 23.55
CA PRO A 153 -14.57 -0.06 22.64
C PRO A 153 -15.35 1.04 21.89
N LYS A 154 -15.62 0.82 20.62
CA LYS A 154 -16.36 1.71 19.75
C LYS A 154 -17.74 1.14 19.44
N LYS A 155 -18.79 1.95 19.56
CA LYS A 155 -20.18 1.55 19.29
C LYS A 155 -20.80 2.46 18.24
N ASN A 156 -21.71 1.88 17.44
CA ASN A 156 -22.48 2.61 16.42
C ASN A 156 -21.58 3.38 15.43
N ILE A 157 -20.48 2.76 15.00
CA ILE A 157 -19.54 3.37 14.08
C ILE A 157 -20.07 3.23 12.65
N PRO A 158 -20.40 4.33 11.96
CA PRO A 158 -20.70 4.32 10.54
C PRO A 158 -19.40 4.17 9.73
N ILE A 159 -19.38 3.20 8.83
CA ILE A 159 -18.37 3.04 7.79
C ILE A 159 -19.06 3.36 6.48
N GLU A 160 -18.60 4.37 5.78
CA GLU A 160 -19.28 4.90 4.61
C GLU A 160 -18.45 4.71 3.34
N LEU A 161 -19.13 4.31 2.26
CA LEU A 161 -18.56 4.25 0.91
C LEU A 161 -19.13 5.37 0.06
N PHE A 162 -18.23 6.14 -0.55
CA PHE A 162 -18.57 7.18 -1.51
C PHE A 162 -18.01 6.84 -2.89
N PHE A 163 -18.79 7.13 -3.94
CA PHE A 163 -18.35 7.20 -5.33
C PHE A 163 -18.56 8.62 -5.83
N ASP A 164 -17.48 9.29 -6.27
CA ASP A 164 -17.52 10.67 -6.77
C ASP A 164 -18.30 11.63 -5.85
N GLN A 165 -18.03 11.58 -4.54
CA GLN A 165 -18.68 12.34 -3.46
C GLN A 165 -20.13 11.92 -3.14
N GLN A 166 -20.73 11.00 -3.87
CA GLN A 166 -22.05 10.45 -3.55
C GLN A 166 -21.90 9.23 -2.64
N ARG A 167 -22.60 9.23 -1.50
CA ARG A 167 -22.62 8.06 -0.62
C ARG A 167 -23.44 6.94 -1.26
N VAL A 168 -22.79 5.81 -1.55
CA VAL A 168 -23.38 4.65 -2.20
C VAL A 168 -23.50 3.44 -1.28
N GLY A 169 -22.86 3.48 -0.10
CA GLY A 169 -22.96 2.41 0.89
C GLY A 169 -22.68 2.88 2.30
N GLN A 170 -23.25 2.21 3.30
CA GLN A 170 -22.99 2.44 4.70
C GLN A 170 -23.21 1.14 5.50
N VAL A 171 -22.30 0.87 6.44
CA VAL A 171 -22.42 -0.19 7.43
C VAL A 171 -22.23 0.43 8.80
N VAL A 172 -23.07 0.11 9.77
CA VAL A 172 -22.93 0.54 11.16
C VAL A 172 -22.53 -0.67 12.00
N THR A 173 -21.44 -0.56 12.75
CA THR A 173 -20.88 -1.67 13.52
C THR A 173 -20.28 -1.23 14.85
N GLU A 174 -19.81 -2.21 15.63
CA GLU A 174 -19.08 -2.00 16.88
C GLU A 174 -17.69 -2.64 16.77
N PHE A 175 -16.71 -2.09 17.48
CA PHE A 175 -15.37 -2.66 17.58
C PHE A 175 -14.98 -2.80 19.05
N SER A 176 -14.47 -3.96 19.42
CA SER A 176 -13.71 -4.11 20.67
C SER A 176 -12.31 -3.52 20.49
N PRO A 177 -11.62 -3.14 21.59
CA PRO A 177 -10.21 -2.73 21.50
C PRO A 177 -9.35 -3.80 20.83
N GLU A 178 -8.37 -3.38 20.04
CA GLU A 178 -7.37 -4.24 19.38
C GLU A 178 -7.98 -5.33 18.46
N THR A 179 -9.18 -5.08 17.91
CA THR A 179 -9.84 -6.02 16.99
C THR A 179 -9.97 -5.45 15.58
N SER A 180 -9.86 -6.32 14.58
CA SER A 180 -10.10 -6.00 13.18
C SER A 180 -11.33 -6.71 12.63
N LYS A 181 -11.99 -6.08 11.65
CA LYS A 181 -13.13 -6.64 10.92
C LYS A 181 -13.01 -6.34 9.43
N ASP A 182 -13.49 -7.28 8.61
CA ASP A 182 -13.60 -7.12 7.17
C ASP A 182 -15.04 -6.76 6.78
N PHE A 183 -15.18 -5.82 5.83
CA PHE A 183 -16.47 -5.36 5.32
C PHE A 183 -16.50 -5.43 3.81
N LEU A 184 -17.57 -6.00 3.26
CA LEU A 184 -17.82 -6.05 1.83
C LEU A 184 -18.88 -5.02 1.45
N PHE A 185 -18.48 -4.02 0.66
CA PHE A 185 -19.38 -3.08 0.03
C PHE A 185 -19.71 -3.50 -1.40
N GLN A 186 -20.93 -3.21 -1.83
CA GLN A 186 -21.40 -3.46 -3.20
C GLN A 186 -22.18 -2.23 -3.67
N ALA A 187 -21.77 -1.64 -4.78
CA ALA A 187 -22.44 -0.48 -5.35
C ALA A 187 -22.34 -0.46 -6.88
N PHE A 188 -23.34 0.13 -7.54
CA PHE A 188 -23.25 0.41 -8.97
C PHE A 188 -22.36 1.63 -9.24
N PRO A 189 -21.61 1.62 -10.36
CA PRO A 189 -20.83 2.78 -10.78
C PRO A 189 -21.70 4.00 -11.04
N THR A 190 -21.10 5.20 -10.93
CA THR A 190 -21.77 6.50 -11.14
C THR A 190 -21.88 6.92 -12.60
N GLY A 191 -21.38 6.11 -13.54
CA GLY A 191 -21.40 6.41 -14.98
C GLY A 191 -20.15 7.13 -15.51
N ASN A 192 -19.21 7.51 -14.64
CA ASN A 192 -17.92 8.09 -15.05
C ASN A 192 -16.93 7.01 -15.48
N ARG A 193 -16.00 7.37 -16.39
CA ARG A 193 -14.92 6.46 -16.81
C ARG A 193 -13.93 6.15 -15.70
N MET A 194 -13.80 7.05 -14.73
CA MET A 194 -12.96 6.89 -13.55
C MET A 194 -13.78 7.30 -12.34
N ILE A 195 -13.96 6.37 -11.39
CA ILE A 195 -14.67 6.64 -10.15
C ILE A 195 -13.64 6.87 -9.03
N HIS A 196 -13.80 7.99 -8.33
CA HIS A 196 -13.09 8.26 -7.09
C HIS A 196 -13.85 7.62 -5.93
N SER A 197 -13.42 6.41 -5.54
CA SER A 197 -14.00 5.68 -4.42
C SER A 197 -13.31 6.07 -3.13
N VAL A 198 -14.09 6.39 -2.09
CA VAL A 198 -13.59 6.74 -0.75
C VAL A 198 -14.30 5.88 0.29
N ILE A 199 -13.55 5.15 1.09
CA ILE A 199 -14.03 4.58 2.35
C ILE A 199 -13.71 5.60 3.44
N GLN A 200 -14.70 5.92 4.27
CA GLN A 200 -14.59 6.94 5.31
C GLN A 200 -15.07 6.43 6.66
N LEU A 201 -14.31 6.76 7.71
CA LEU A 201 -14.61 6.57 9.12
C LEU A 201 -14.93 7.91 9.80
N PRO A 202 -15.60 7.91 10.96
CA PRO A 202 -15.72 9.10 11.79
C PRO A 202 -14.34 9.64 12.22
N PRO A 203 -14.22 10.95 12.47
CA PRO A 203 -12.97 11.54 12.93
C PRO A 203 -12.60 11.05 14.34
N ASP A 204 -11.30 10.80 14.54
CA ASP A 204 -10.71 10.41 15.81
C ASP A 204 -9.34 11.08 16.05
N ASP A 205 -8.46 10.49 16.90
CA ASP A 205 -7.19 11.08 17.26
C ASP A 205 -6.15 11.09 16.12
N PHE A 206 -6.34 10.26 15.06
CA PHE A 206 -5.40 10.18 13.94
C PHE A 206 -6.13 10.24 12.59
N ALA A 207 -6.33 11.44 12.09
CA ALA A 207 -7.18 11.70 10.92
C ALA A 207 -6.67 11.13 9.59
N LEU A 208 -5.38 10.77 9.46
CA LEU A 208 -4.78 10.37 8.19
C LEU A 208 -5.23 8.97 7.73
N ASP A 209 -5.64 8.10 8.66
CA ASP A 209 -6.10 6.74 8.38
C ASP A 209 -7.63 6.56 8.46
N ASN A 210 -8.35 7.68 8.70
CA ASN A 210 -9.82 7.69 8.71
C ASN A 210 -10.46 7.66 7.33
N GLN A 211 -9.67 7.81 6.26
CA GLN A 211 -10.15 7.68 4.89
C GLN A 211 -9.10 7.00 4.01
N GLN A 212 -9.59 6.19 3.09
CA GLN A 212 -8.75 5.61 2.04
C GLN A 212 -9.42 5.77 0.68
N ILE A 213 -8.64 6.27 -0.28
CA ILE A 213 -9.09 6.54 -1.65
C ILE A 213 -8.62 5.40 -2.56
N MET A 214 -9.51 4.98 -3.44
CA MET A 214 -9.19 4.07 -4.53
C MET A 214 -9.82 4.59 -5.82
N ASN A 215 -9.01 4.77 -6.85
CA ASN A 215 -9.51 5.13 -8.18
C ASN A 215 -9.87 3.87 -8.96
N LEU A 216 -11.10 3.80 -9.45
CA LEU A 216 -11.66 2.64 -10.12
C LEU A 216 -11.91 2.97 -11.59
N PRO A 217 -11.10 2.47 -12.52
CA PRO A 217 -11.37 2.61 -13.94
C PRO A 217 -12.59 1.77 -14.33
N ILE A 218 -13.52 2.37 -15.05
CA ILE A 218 -14.73 1.71 -15.57
C ILE A 218 -14.59 1.51 -17.06
N ILE A 219 -14.78 0.28 -17.51
CA ILE A 219 -14.71 -0.08 -18.91
C ILE A 219 -15.94 0.51 -19.60
N HIS A 220 -15.70 1.39 -20.57
CA HIS A 220 -16.74 1.96 -21.45
C HIS A 220 -16.61 1.46 -22.87
N GLU A 221 -15.39 1.20 -23.32
CA GLU A 221 -15.06 0.75 -24.66
C GLU A 221 -13.81 -0.11 -24.63
N ILE A 222 -13.79 -1.18 -25.43
CA ILE A 222 -12.64 -2.06 -25.64
C ILE A 222 -12.31 -2.05 -27.12
N ASN A 223 -11.09 -1.63 -27.45
CA ASN A 223 -10.56 -1.70 -28.82
C ASN A 223 -9.98 -3.09 -29.04
N CYS A 224 -10.68 -3.89 -29.84
CA CYS A 224 -10.34 -5.27 -30.13
C CYS A 224 -9.80 -5.41 -31.54
N VAL A 225 -8.65 -6.08 -31.72
CA VAL A 225 -8.11 -6.42 -33.03
C VAL A 225 -8.14 -7.94 -33.19
N LEU A 226 -8.85 -8.42 -34.22
CA LEU A 226 -8.97 -9.84 -34.56
C LEU A 226 -8.03 -10.17 -35.73
N PHE A 227 -7.08 -11.07 -35.49
CA PHE A 227 -6.13 -11.58 -36.48
C PHE A 227 -6.48 -13.00 -36.88
N SER A 228 -6.49 -13.27 -38.21
CA SER A 228 -6.63 -14.60 -38.76
C SER A 228 -5.92 -14.74 -40.11
N SER A 229 -5.62 -15.96 -40.50
CA SER A 229 -5.08 -16.29 -41.84
C SER A 229 -6.14 -16.30 -42.93
N SER A 230 -7.42 -16.56 -42.60
CA SER A 230 -8.54 -16.68 -43.55
C SER A 230 -9.81 -16.05 -42.99
N ILE A 231 -10.63 -15.51 -43.89
CA ILE A 231 -11.93 -14.95 -43.55
C ILE A 231 -12.95 -16.02 -43.15
N ASP A 232 -12.87 -17.18 -43.76
CA ASP A 232 -13.79 -18.30 -43.51
C ASP A 232 -13.61 -18.83 -42.08
N ASP A 233 -12.39 -18.82 -41.59
CA ASP A 233 -12.04 -19.32 -40.25
C ASP A 233 -12.66 -18.46 -39.11
N ILE A 234 -12.94 -17.17 -39.35
CA ILE A 234 -13.40 -16.27 -38.32
C ILE A 234 -14.90 -15.97 -38.31
N PHE A 235 -15.66 -16.55 -39.26
CA PHE A 235 -17.08 -16.20 -39.43
C PHE A 235 -17.88 -16.34 -38.13
N MET A 236 -17.77 -17.46 -37.42
CA MET A 236 -18.48 -17.73 -36.17
C MET A 236 -18.03 -16.79 -35.08
N LEU A 237 -16.71 -16.57 -34.92
CA LEU A 237 -16.13 -15.71 -33.92
C LEU A 237 -16.54 -14.23 -34.15
N LYS A 238 -16.45 -13.76 -35.38
CA LYS A 238 -16.87 -12.39 -35.75
C LYS A 238 -18.37 -12.18 -35.53
N THR A 239 -19.20 -13.17 -35.85
CA THR A 239 -20.64 -13.10 -35.59
C THR A 239 -20.93 -12.99 -34.09
N ALA A 240 -20.22 -13.75 -33.24
CA ALA A 240 -20.36 -13.67 -31.79
C ALA A 240 -19.90 -12.31 -31.25
N LEU A 241 -18.77 -11.79 -31.72
CA LEU A 241 -18.26 -10.46 -31.33
C LEU A 241 -19.25 -9.35 -31.68
N ASN A 242 -19.81 -9.37 -32.89
CA ASN A 242 -20.82 -8.42 -33.33
C ASN A 242 -22.09 -8.52 -32.48
N ALA A 243 -22.54 -9.74 -32.12
CA ALA A 243 -23.71 -9.93 -31.27
C ALA A 243 -23.50 -9.42 -29.83
N ILE A 244 -22.26 -9.45 -29.34
CA ILE A 244 -21.88 -8.84 -28.05
C ILE A 244 -21.98 -7.32 -28.16
N ASP A 245 -21.41 -6.73 -29.22
CA ASP A 245 -21.40 -5.28 -29.43
C ASP A 245 -22.79 -4.70 -29.67
N GLU A 246 -23.63 -5.35 -30.50
CA GLU A 246 -25.03 -4.93 -30.73
C GLU A 246 -25.84 -4.82 -29.42
N LYS A 247 -25.54 -5.65 -28.44
CA LYS A 247 -26.25 -5.68 -27.17
C LYS A 247 -25.75 -4.61 -26.18
N GLU A 248 -24.44 -4.38 -26.10
CA GLU A 248 -23.82 -3.60 -25.02
C GLU A 248 -23.06 -2.35 -25.51
N ALA A 249 -22.78 -2.27 -26.82
CA ALA A 249 -22.12 -1.13 -27.49
C ALA A 249 -20.82 -0.68 -26.80
N PHE A 250 -19.94 -1.65 -26.49
CA PHE A 250 -18.67 -1.38 -25.83
C PHE A 250 -17.44 -1.88 -26.59
N LEU A 251 -17.62 -2.57 -27.73
CA LEU A 251 -16.54 -3.11 -28.54
C LEU A 251 -16.31 -2.27 -29.79
N SER A 252 -15.05 -1.95 -30.07
CA SER A 252 -14.59 -1.48 -31.37
C SER A 252 -13.75 -2.59 -31.99
N ILE A 253 -14.21 -3.20 -33.08
CA ILE A 253 -13.61 -4.41 -33.66
C ILE A 253 -12.92 -4.09 -34.97
N ASP A 254 -11.60 -4.23 -35.02
CA ASP A 254 -10.80 -4.19 -36.25
C ASP A 254 -10.40 -5.63 -36.66
N THR A 255 -10.74 -6.03 -37.86
CA THR A 255 -10.47 -7.40 -38.37
C THR A 255 -9.37 -7.37 -39.42
N ARG A 256 -8.31 -8.15 -39.21
CA ARG A 256 -7.14 -8.21 -40.08
C ARG A 256 -6.88 -9.63 -40.54
N ILE A 257 -7.10 -9.85 -41.84
CA ILE A 257 -6.92 -11.15 -42.46
C ILE A 257 -5.61 -11.13 -43.25
N GLN A 258 -4.64 -11.92 -42.79
CA GLN A 258 -3.32 -12.04 -43.44
C GLN A 258 -2.78 -13.46 -43.28
N PRO A 259 -2.42 -14.16 -44.36
CA PRO A 259 -1.78 -15.48 -44.28
C PRO A 259 -0.43 -15.46 -43.54
N GLU A 260 0.28 -14.32 -43.60
CA GLU A 260 1.52 -14.05 -42.88
C GLU A 260 1.37 -12.70 -42.16
N LEU A 261 1.53 -12.68 -40.86
CA LEU A 261 1.48 -11.48 -40.05
C LEU A 261 2.85 -10.77 -40.04
N LYS A 262 3.10 -10.00 -41.11
CA LYS A 262 4.36 -9.23 -41.27
C LYS A 262 4.45 -8.04 -40.30
N ARG A 263 3.31 -7.52 -39.83
CA ARG A 263 3.20 -6.43 -38.86
C ARG A 263 1.90 -6.55 -38.05
N LEU A 264 2.07 -6.45 -36.74
CA LEU A 264 0.93 -6.33 -35.82
C LEU A 264 0.61 -4.89 -35.56
N PHE A 265 -0.11 -4.09 -35.87
CA PHE A 265 -0.38 -2.74 -35.42
C PHE A 265 -1.31 -2.76 -34.21
N LEU A 266 -0.75 -2.92 -33.01
CA LEU A 266 -1.49 -3.04 -31.75
C LEU A 266 -1.54 -1.73 -30.93
N GLY A 267 -1.11 -0.60 -31.49
CA GLY A 267 -0.86 0.63 -30.73
C GLY A 267 -2.00 1.22 -29.90
N ASP A 268 -3.25 1.01 -30.35
CA ASP A 268 -4.45 1.55 -29.69
C ASP A 268 -5.40 0.42 -29.26
N ALA A 269 -4.95 -0.85 -29.38
CA ALA A 269 -5.75 -2.00 -28.98
C ALA A 269 -5.64 -2.25 -27.48
N ASP A 270 -6.73 -2.66 -26.87
CA ASP A 270 -6.80 -3.19 -25.51
C ASP A 270 -6.72 -4.71 -25.54
N VAL A 271 -7.33 -5.35 -26.56
CA VAL A 271 -7.38 -6.79 -26.72
C VAL A 271 -6.98 -7.19 -28.13
N ALA A 272 -6.07 -8.18 -28.22
CA ALA A 272 -5.72 -8.85 -29.47
C ALA A 272 -6.24 -10.30 -29.49
N ILE A 273 -7.08 -10.63 -30.44
CA ILE A 273 -7.58 -12.00 -30.65
C ILE A 273 -6.84 -12.63 -31.82
N PHE A 274 -6.21 -13.77 -31.57
CA PHE A 274 -5.56 -14.58 -32.58
C PHE A 274 -6.37 -15.86 -32.82
N HIS A 275 -6.93 -16.00 -34.00
CA HIS A 275 -7.66 -17.17 -34.40
C HIS A 275 -7.02 -17.80 -35.65
N ASN A 276 -6.39 -18.96 -35.51
CA ASN A 276 -5.59 -19.55 -36.56
C ASN A 276 -4.69 -18.51 -37.26
N PRO A 277 -3.86 -17.77 -36.50
CA PRO A 277 -3.05 -16.71 -37.08
C PRO A 277 -2.05 -17.31 -38.07
N GLY A 278 -1.73 -16.59 -39.14
CA GLY A 278 -0.62 -16.93 -40.00
C GLY A 278 0.73 -16.84 -39.26
N VAL A 279 1.83 -17.17 -39.97
CA VAL A 279 3.18 -17.07 -39.39
C VAL A 279 3.48 -15.65 -38.98
N LEU A 280 3.86 -15.43 -37.71
CA LEU A 280 4.27 -14.13 -37.18
C LEU A 280 5.74 -13.88 -37.55
N SER A 281 6.03 -12.71 -38.11
CA SER A 281 7.41 -12.27 -38.31
C SER A 281 8.06 -11.90 -36.97
N GLU A 282 9.40 -11.90 -36.89
CA GLU A 282 10.14 -11.44 -35.70
C GLU A 282 9.72 -10.04 -35.25
N LYS A 283 9.38 -9.16 -36.19
CA LYS A 283 8.88 -7.81 -35.90
C LYS A 283 7.52 -7.87 -35.24
N SER A 284 6.62 -8.72 -35.70
CA SER A 284 5.30 -8.93 -35.10
C SER A 284 5.39 -9.51 -33.70
N ILE A 285 6.34 -10.41 -33.45
CA ILE A 285 6.61 -10.98 -32.13
C ILE A 285 7.09 -9.88 -31.15
N LYS A 286 7.99 -8.99 -31.58
CA LYS A 286 8.41 -7.84 -30.77
C LYS A 286 7.27 -6.84 -30.52
N GLU A 287 6.40 -6.63 -31.49
CA GLU A 287 5.21 -5.77 -31.31
C GLU A 287 4.22 -6.41 -30.31
N LEU A 288 4.05 -7.74 -30.34
CA LEU A 288 3.26 -8.48 -29.38
C LEU A 288 3.87 -8.44 -27.97
N GLN A 289 5.19 -8.59 -27.85
CA GLN A 289 5.90 -8.43 -26.60
C GLN A 289 5.66 -7.04 -26.00
N THR A 290 5.86 -5.99 -26.80
CA THR A 290 5.61 -4.60 -26.35
C THR A 290 4.16 -4.36 -25.94
N PHE A 291 3.21 -5.03 -26.58
CA PHE A 291 1.79 -4.97 -26.25
C PHE A 291 1.52 -5.61 -24.89
N LEU A 292 2.06 -6.81 -24.64
CA LEU A 292 1.94 -7.50 -23.35
C LEU A 292 2.65 -6.75 -22.21
N GLU A 293 3.83 -6.19 -22.45
CA GLU A 293 4.56 -5.36 -21.47
C GLU A 293 3.75 -4.12 -21.02
N LYS A 294 2.83 -3.64 -21.86
CA LYS A 294 1.94 -2.51 -21.57
C LYS A 294 0.60 -2.90 -20.96
N GLY A 295 0.40 -4.16 -20.64
CA GLY A 295 -0.84 -4.64 -20.04
C GLY A 295 -1.89 -5.09 -21.04
N GLY A 296 -1.56 -5.23 -22.33
CA GLY A 296 -2.51 -5.68 -23.35
C GLY A 296 -2.99 -7.11 -23.13
N GLY A 297 -4.27 -7.35 -23.39
CA GLY A 297 -4.89 -8.68 -23.28
C GLY A 297 -4.82 -9.48 -24.59
N VAL A 298 -4.56 -10.76 -24.48
CA VAL A 298 -4.50 -11.67 -25.64
C VAL A 298 -5.48 -12.82 -25.45
N ILE A 299 -6.32 -13.07 -26.45
CA ILE A 299 -7.15 -14.28 -26.56
C ILE A 299 -6.63 -15.07 -27.75
N TRP A 300 -6.13 -16.28 -27.50
CA TRP A 300 -5.50 -17.11 -28.52
C TRP A 300 -6.26 -18.41 -28.73
N PHE A 301 -6.65 -18.68 -29.96
CA PHE A 301 -7.23 -19.95 -30.38
C PHE A 301 -6.20 -20.73 -31.20
N ALA A 302 -5.76 -21.88 -30.68
CA ALA A 302 -4.74 -22.71 -31.28
C ALA A 302 -5.24 -23.38 -32.57
N GLY A 303 -4.39 -23.41 -33.59
CA GLY A 303 -4.73 -23.90 -34.92
C GLY A 303 -3.85 -25.02 -35.48
N GLY A 304 -3.09 -25.73 -34.65
CA GLY A 304 -2.22 -26.82 -35.10
C GLY A 304 -0.96 -26.38 -35.86
N GLN A 305 -0.53 -25.14 -35.71
CA GLN A 305 0.65 -24.62 -36.40
C GLN A 305 1.93 -25.03 -35.70
N LYS A 306 2.75 -25.87 -36.36
CA LYS A 306 3.96 -26.46 -35.79
C LYS A 306 5.22 -25.60 -35.82
N ASN A 307 5.26 -24.46 -36.49
CA ASN A 307 6.51 -23.84 -36.93
C ASN A 307 6.80 -22.43 -36.35
N GLN A 308 6.15 -22.00 -35.24
CA GLN A 308 6.38 -20.66 -34.68
C GLN A 308 6.96 -20.65 -33.27
N ASP A 309 7.46 -21.77 -32.82
CA ASP A 309 7.26 -22.17 -31.44
C ASP A 309 8.30 -21.60 -30.45
N GLU A 310 9.57 -21.38 -30.88
CA GLU A 310 10.58 -20.94 -29.91
C GLU A 310 10.38 -19.47 -29.47
N ALA A 311 10.26 -18.56 -30.42
CA ALA A 311 10.13 -17.13 -30.08
C ALA A 311 8.78 -16.78 -29.43
N LEU A 312 7.68 -17.47 -29.79
CA LEU A 312 6.39 -17.33 -29.10
C LEU A 312 6.41 -18.00 -27.72
N ALA A 313 7.09 -19.14 -27.58
CA ALA A 313 7.28 -19.81 -26.30
C ALA A 313 8.15 -18.99 -25.35
N GLU A 314 9.15 -18.26 -25.84
CA GLU A 314 9.93 -17.28 -25.07
C GLU A 314 9.06 -16.14 -24.53
N LEU A 315 8.04 -15.70 -25.28
CA LEU A 315 7.02 -14.77 -24.80
C LEU A 315 6.02 -15.40 -23.83
N GLY A 316 6.07 -16.71 -23.65
CA GLY A 316 5.14 -17.44 -22.80
C GLY A 316 3.84 -17.86 -23.49
N ILE A 317 3.69 -17.71 -24.80
CA ILE A 317 2.56 -18.28 -25.55
C ILE A 317 2.74 -19.80 -25.62
N PRO A 318 1.74 -20.63 -25.23
CA PRO A 318 1.88 -22.08 -25.26
C PRO A 318 2.20 -22.61 -26.65
N ALA A 319 3.26 -23.42 -26.75
CA ALA A 319 3.63 -24.07 -28.00
C ALA A 319 2.83 -25.36 -28.21
N SER A 320 2.34 -25.58 -29.43
CA SER A 320 1.67 -26.83 -29.82
C SER A 320 2.70 -27.95 -29.99
N LYS A 321 2.56 -29.04 -29.24
CA LYS A 321 3.39 -30.24 -29.37
C LYS A 321 2.88 -31.17 -30.46
N SER A 322 1.58 -31.37 -30.50
CA SER A 322 0.89 -32.23 -31.47
C SER A 322 -0.60 -31.92 -31.47
N VAL A 323 -1.21 -32.14 -32.61
CA VAL A 323 -2.67 -32.15 -32.72
C VAL A 323 -3.19 -33.52 -32.33
N VAL A 324 -4.16 -33.56 -31.45
CA VAL A 324 -4.87 -34.77 -31.03
C VAL A 324 -6.28 -34.74 -31.63
N GLU A 325 -6.69 -35.79 -32.30
CA GLU A 325 -7.99 -35.91 -32.95
C GLU A 325 -8.57 -37.31 -32.68
N LEU A 326 -9.87 -37.36 -32.38
CA LEU A 326 -10.59 -38.63 -32.23
C LEU A 326 -11.22 -39.05 -33.56
N ASN A 327 -11.04 -40.32 -33.94
CA ASN A 327 -11.70 -40.89 -35.10
C ASN A 327 -13.23 -41.00 -34.90
N SER A 328 -13.69 -41.08 -33.67
CA SER A 328 -15.11 -41.12 -33.29
C SER A 328 -15.28 -40.67 -31.84
N GLY A 329 -16.40 -40.01 -31.53
CA GLY A 329 -16.69 -39.46 -30.21
C GLY A 329 -16.10 -38.06 -29.99
N TYR A 330 -16.01 -37.64 -28.74
CA TYR A 330 -15.54 -36.32 -28.35
C TYR A 330 -14.83 -36.36 -27.00
N PHE A 331 -14.01 -35.36 -26.73
CA PHE A 331 -13.46 -35.08 -25.43
C PHE A 331 -14.45 -34.19 -24.65
N GLN A 332 -14.83 -34.63 -23.46
CA GLN A 332 -15.70 -33.89 -22.60
C GLN A 332 -14.90 -32.78 -21.88
N THR A 333 -15.45 -31.58 -21.83
CA THR A 333 -14.88 -30.45 -21.09
C THR A 333 -15.36 -30.43 -19.65
N GLN A 334 -14.46 -30.05 -18.73
CA GLN A 334 -14.72 -29.95 -17.30
C GLN A 334 -14.23 -28.59 -16.78
N PRO A 335 -15.15 -27.67 -16.40
CA PRO A 335 -14.79 -26.41 -15.77
C PRO A 335 -14.19 -26.61 -14.37
N SER A 336 -13.17 -25.83 -14.04
CA SER A 336 -12.52 -25.83 -12.71
C SER A 336 -13.27 -24.96 -11.70
N SER A 337 -12.87 -25.02 -10.41
CA SER A 337 -13.37 -24.12 -9.38
C SER A 337 -13.03 -22.66 -9.69
N GLU A 338 -11.88 -22.40 -10.27
CA GLU A 338 -11.41 -21.07 -10.71
C GLU A 338 -12.31 -20.51 -11.81
N PHE A 339 -12.72 -21.35 -12.78
CA PHE A 339 -13.69 -20.97 -13.80
C PHE A 339 -15.00 -20.53 -13.14
N PHE A 340 -15.54 -21.30 -12.22
CA PHE A 340 -16.79 -20.94 -11.54
C PHE A 340 -16.67 -19.67 -10.72
N ASN A 341 -15.55 -19.43 -10.07
CA ASN A 341 -15.27 -18.17 -9.36
C ASN A 341 -15.23 -16.98 -10.33
N LEU A 342 -14.60 -17.14 -11.48
CA LEU A 342 -14.48 -16.11 -12.50
C LEU A 342 -15.83 -15.73 -13.13
N PHE A 343 -16.72 -16.72 -13.29
CA PHE A 343 -18.02 -16.59 -13.93
C PHE A 343 -19.21 -16.58 -12.93
N GLN A 344 -18.95 -16.33 -11.63
CA GLN A 344 -20.00 -16.37 -10.58
C GLN A 344 -21.16 -15.37 -10.77
N ASP A 345 -20.96 -14.33 -11.57
CA ASP A 345 -21.96 -13.34 -11.96
C ASP A 345 -22.93 -13.86 -13.04
N LEU A 346 -22.62 -14.96 -13.67
CA LEU A 346 -23.44 -15.64 -14.67
C LEU A 346 -24.21 -16.83 -14.05
N ASN A 347 -25.21 -17.36 -14.76
CA ASN A 347 -25.89 -18.56 -14.34
C ASN A 347 -25.01 -19.81 -14.54
N VAL A 348 -24.17 -20.09 -13.55
CA VAL A 348 -23.15 -21.16 -13.56
C VAL A 348 -23.74 -22.52 -13.90
N ARG A 349 -24.92 -22.88 -13.38
CA ARG A 349 -25.58 -24.18 -13.69
C ARG A 349 -25.97 -24.32 -15.14
N ARG A 350 -26.29 -23.20 -15.80
CA ARG A 350 -26.58 -23.20 -17.24
C ARG A 350 -25.31 -23.30 -18.05
N LEU A 351 -24.26 -22.56 -17.66
CA LEU A 351 -22.96 -22.65 -18.31
C LEU A 351 -22.40 -24.06 -18.29
N ASP A 352 -22.44 -24.75 -17.16
CA ASP A 352 -21.94 -26.11 -17.00
C ASP A 352 -22.61 -27.12 -17.95
N ARG A 353 -23.93 -26.97 -18.17
CA ARG A 353 -24.69 -27.85 -19.09
C ARG A 353 -24.43 -27.57 -20.57
N GLU A 354 -23.95 -26.38 -20.90
CA GLU A 354 -23.74 -25.89 -22.25
C GLU A 354 -22.24 -25.83 -22.62
N MET A 355 -21.41 -26.64 -21.95
CA MET A 355 -20.00 -26.77 -22.27
C MET A 355 -19.78 -27.47 -23.60
N PRO A 356 -18.69 -27.12 -24.35
CA PRO A 356 -18.43 -27.71 -25.67
C PRO A 356 -18.01 -29.17 -25.62
N GLU A 357 -18.34 -29.88 -26.69
CA GLU A 357 -17.74 -31.15 -27.09
C GLU A 357 -16.56 -30.88 -28.02
N VAL A 358 -15.38 -31.43 -27.69
CA VAL A 358 -14.14 -31.18 -28.42
C VAL A 358 -13.75 -32.42 -29.20
N PHE A 359 -13.56 -32.29 -30.50
CA PHE A 359 -13.16 -33.40 -31.40
C PHE A 359 -11.67 -33.39 -31.68
N LYS A 360 -11.07 -32.16 -31.60
CA LYS A 360 -9.69 -31.92 -31.97
C LYS A 360 -9.09 -30.80 -31.13
N TYR A 361 -7.87 -30.99 -30.64
CA TYR A 361 -7.17 -29.99 -29.84
C TYR A 361 -5.66 -30.07 -30.01
N ASP A 362 -4.96 -28.99 -29.70
CA ASP A 362 -3.52 -28.92 -29.60
C ASP A 362 -3.05 -29.34 -28.21
N LYS A 363 -2.22 -30.37 -28.15
CA LYS A 363 -1.51 -30.71 -26.92
C LYS A 363 -0.40 -29.72 -26.69
N ILE A 364 -0.46 -29.02 -25.54
CA ILE A 364 0.44 -27.92 -25.19
C ILE A 364 1.27 -28.22 -23.95
N SER A 365 2.29 -27.36 -23.70
CA SER A 365 3.02 -27.37 -22.45
C SER A 365 2.41 -26.36 -21.49
N THR A 366 2.12 -26.80 -20.26
CA THR A 366 1.70 -25.93 -19.18
C THR A 366 2.90 -25.50 -18.32
N GLN A 367 2.76 -24.35 -17.63
CA GLN A 367 3.70 -23.81 -16.66
C GLN A 367 3.08 -23.84 -15.27
N SER A 368 3.91 -23.71 -14.23
CA SER A 368 3.45 -23.76 -12.83
C SER A 368 2.54 -22.60 -12.42
N ASN A 369 2.59 -21.50 -13.15
CA ASN A 369 1.76 -20.30 -12.94
C ASN A 369 0.51 -20.25 -13.82
N ASP A 370 0.22 -21.30 -14.60
CA ASP A 370 -1.01 -21.37 -15.38
C ASP A 370 -2.22 -21.63 -14.48
N GLN A 371 -3.27 -20.87 -14.70
CA GLN A 371 -4.60 -21.17 -14.21
C GLN A 371 -5.39 -21.94 -15.27
N ILE A 372 -5.61 -23.22 -15.06
CA ILE A 372 -6.42 -24.02 -16.00
C ILE A 372 -7.89 -23.81 -15.65
N LEU A 373 -8.61 -23.12 -16.54
CA LEU A 373 -10.02 -22.79 -16.35
C LEU A 373 -10.94 -23.91 -16.78
N ILE A 374 -10.63 -24.57 -17.88
CA ILE A 374 -11.39 -25.70 -18.41
C ILE A 374 -10.41 -26.79 -18.84
N THR A 375 -10.63 -28.01 -18.38
CA THR A 375 -9.87 -29.22 -18.80
C THR A 375 -10.68 -30.09 -19.73
N LEU A 376 -9.99 -30.95 -20.49
CA LEU A 376 -10.54 -32.11 -21.17
C LEU A 376 -10.48 -33.33 -20.25
N ASN A 377 -11.23 -34.37 -20.56
CA ASN A 377 -11.33 -35.61 -19.77
C ASN A 377 -10.01 -36.44 -19.64
N HIS A 378 -8.87 -35.89 -19.84
CA HIS A 378 -7.54 -36.44 -19.55
C HIS A 378 -6.62 -35.41 -18.92
N ASP A 379 -7.17 -34.43 -18.18
CA ASP A 379 -6.47 -33.31 -17.52
C ASP A 379 -5.66 -32.42 -18.50
N GLU A 380 -5.89 -32.55 -19.82
CA GLU A 380 -5.31 -31.63 -20.79
C GLU A 380 -6.09 -30.30 -20.80
N PRO A 381 -5.44 -29.14 -20.88
CA PRO A 381 -6.13 -27.86 -20.84
C PRO A 381 -6.91 -27.59 -22.14
N PHE A 382 -8.20 -27.21 -22.02
CA PHE A 382 -8.99 -26.63 -23.10
C PHE A 382 -8.92 -25.11 -23.10
N LEU A 383 -9.04 -24.49 -21.90
CA LEU A 383 -8.88 -23.06 -21.70
C LEU A 383 -7.96 -22.84 -20.51
N LEU A 384 -6.91 -22.07 -20.70
CA LEU A 384 -6.03 -21.61 -19.63
C LEU A 384 -5.90 -20.09 -19.61
N GLU A 385 -5.63 -19.57 -18.44
CA GLU A 385 -5.23 -18.18 -18.18
C GLU A 385 -3.77 -18.15 -17.75
N ARG A 386 -2.98 -17.21 -18.31
CA ARG A 386 -1.58 -16.98 -17.98
C ARG A 386 -1.29 -15.49 -17.93
N SER A 387 -0.65 -15.04 -16.88
CA SER A 387 -0.11 -13.68 -16.82
C SER A 387 1.21 -13.63 -17.59
N LEU A 388 1.35 -12.68 -18.50
CA LEU A 388 2.53 -12.44 -19.33
C LEU A 388 2.98 -10.98 -19.16
N GLU A 389 4.12 -10.78 -18.49
CA GLU A 389 4.60 -9.44 -18.12
C GLU A 389 3.51 -8.66 -17.35
N SER A 390 3.08 -7.53 -17.90
CA SER A 390 1.92 -6.77 -17.38
C SER A 390 0.59 -7.17 -18.03
N GLY A 391 0.62 -7.99 -19.07
CA GLY A 391 -0.54 -8.41 -19.84
C GLY A 391 -1.10 -9.76 -19.43
N GLN A 392 -2.19 -10.15 -20.07
CA GLN A 392 -2.91 -11.37 -19.79
C GLN A 392 -3.18 -12.19 -21.06
N LEU A 393 -2.99 -13.49 -20.97
CA LEU A 393 -3.29 -14.45 -22.04
C LEU A 393 -4.42 -15.38 -21.61
N PHE A 394 -5.47 -15.47 -22.43
CA PHE A 394 -6.42 -16.58 -22.44
C PHE A 394 -6.15 -17.44 -23.67
N TYR A 395 -5.81 -18.69 -23.44
CA TYR A 395 -5.42 -19.61 -24.51
C TYR A 395 -6.38 -20.79 -24.59
N PHE A 396 -7.01 -20.94 -25.76
CA PHE A 396 -7.80 -22.12 -26.12
C PHE A 396 -6.94 -23.10 -26.90
N SER A 397 -6.91 -24.35 -26.49
CA SER A 397 -6.18 -25.41 -27.18
C SER A 397 -6.91 -25.91 -28.41
N SER A 398 -8.00 -25.29 -28.83
CA SER A 398 -8.83 -25.69 -29.96
C SER A 398 -9.36 -24.46 -30.72
N LEU A 399 -9.47 -24.57 -32.04
CA LEU A 399 -10.06 -23.52 -32.89
C LEU A 399 -11.58 -23.42 -32.70
N ILE A 400 -12.14 -22.26 -32.99
CA ILE A 400 -13.59 -22.09 -33.14
C ILE A 400 -14.00 -22.50 -34.57
N ASP A 401 -14.08 -23.80 -34.77
CA ASP A 401 -14.42 -24.46 -36.06
C ASP A 401 -15.15 -25.77 -35.74
N LEU A 402 -16.27 -26.05 -36.44
CA LEU A 402 -17.07 -27.25 -36.18
C LEU A 402 -16.33 -28.57 -36.41
N ARG A 403 -15.20 -28.54 -37.12
CA ARG A 403 -14.30 -29.70 -37.25
C ARG A 403 -13.43 -29.92 -36.01
N TRP A 404 -13.30 -28.92 -35.14
CA TRP A 404 -12.50 -28.96 -33.93
C TRP A 404 -13.36 -29.11 -32.68
N ASN A 405 -14.46 -28.38 -32.60
CA ASN A 405 -15.42 -28.42 -31.49
C ASN A 405 -16.75 -27.80 -31.90
N ASP A 406 -17.77 -28.00 -31.09
CA ASP A 406 -19.09 -27.40 -31.29
C ASP A 406 -19.32 -26.14 -30.42
N PHE A 407 -18.26 -25.54 -29.87
CA PHE A 407 -18.35 -24.44 -28.90
C PHE A 407 -19.17 -23.25 -29.43
N ALA A 408 -18.98 -22.85 -30.67
CA ALA A 408 -19.73 -21.75 -31.29
C ALA A 408 -21.26 -22.00 -31.33
N MET A 409 -21.68 -23.27 -31.24
CA MET A 409 -23.11 -23.63 -31.22
C MET A 409 -23.68 -23.79 -29.80
N ARG A 410 -22.85 -23.70 -28.79
CA ARG A 410 -23.26 -23.84 -27.38
C ARG A 410 -23.69 -22.50 -26.77
N GLY A 411 -24.67 -22.53 -25.89
CA GLY A 411 -25.16 -21.34 -25.19
C GLY A 411 -24.15 -20.70 -24.25
N SER A 412 -23.04 -21.38 -23.93
CA SER A 412 -21.93 -20.86 -23.12
C SER A 412 -20.96 -20.00 -23.92
N PHE A 413 -20.91 -20.07 -25.26
CA PHE A 413 -19.88 -19.43 -26.09
C PHE A 413 -19.85 -17.90 -25.93
N ILE A 414 -20.98 -17.25 -26.21
CA ILE A 414 -21.07 -15.80 -26.13
C ILE A 414 -20.80 -15.27 -24.71
N PRO A 415 -21.41 -15.83 -23.64
CA PRO A 415 -21.11 -15.39 -22.29
C PRO A 415 -19.63 -15.56 -21.88
N ILE A 416 -19.00 -16.66 -22.26
CA ILE A 416 -17.57 -16.90 -21.98
C ILE A 416 -16.71 -15.89 -22.76
N LEU A 417 -16.92 -15.77 -24.07
CA LEU A 417 -16.17 -14.82 -24.91
C LEU A 417 -16.31 -13.38 -24.40
N HIS A 418 -17.54 -12.95 -24.08
CA HIS A 418 -17.82 -11.64 -23.49
C HIS A 418 -17.01 -11.41 -22.22
N LYS A 419 -17.03 -12.36 -21.28
CA LYS A 419 -16.28 -12.24 -20.03
C LYS A 419 -14.78 -12.20 -20.25
N LEU A 420 -14.25 -13.01 -21.17
CA LEU A 420 -12.82 -13.01 -21.52
C LEU A 420 -12.38 -11.68 -22.13
N LEU A 421 -13.21 -11.06 -22.99
CA LEU A 421 -12.94 -9.72 -23.52
C LEU A 421 -12.85 -8.68 -22.42
N LEU A 422 -13.81 -8.68 -21.50
CA LEU A 422 -13.81 -7.76 -20.35
C LEU A 422 -12.58 -7.98 -19.45
N LEU A 423 -12.20 -9.23 -19.20
CA LEU A 423 -11.01 -9.56 -18.40
C LEU A 423 -9.72 -9.14 -19.10
N SER A 424 -9.63 -9.38 -20.41
CA SER A 424 -8.46 -9.01 -21.21
C SER A 424 -8.32 -7.49 -21.40
N GLY A 425 -9.44 -6.76 -21.44
CA GLY A 425 -9.45 -5.31 -21.60
C GLY A 425 -9.25 -4.53 -20.28
N THR A 426 -9.09 -5.24 -19.14
CA THR A 426 -8.81 -4.60 -17.86
C THR A 426 -7.33 -4.58 -17.56
N ASP A 427 -6.77 -3.39 -17.35
CA ASP A 427 -5.42 -3.21 -16.81
C ASP A 427 -5.44 -3.43 -15.27
N GLU A 428 -5.40 -4.69 -14.82
CA GLU A 428 -5.36 -5.03 -13.39
C GLU A 428 -4.00 -4.74 -12.74
N MET A 429 -2.93 -4.72 -13.53
CA MET A 429 -1.56 -4.61 -13.02
C MET A 429 -1.13 -3.17 -12.73
N ASN A 430 -1.78 -2.17 -13.29
CA ASN A 430 -1.58 -0.80 -12.86
C ASN A 430 -2.34 -0.58 -11.56
N SER A 431 -1.71 -0.91 -10.43
CA SER A 431 -2.20 -0.44 -9.14
C SER A 431 -2.42 1.07 -9.26
N ASN A 432 -3.67 1.51 -9.31
CA ASN A 432 -4.02 2.93 -9.36
C ASN A 432 -3.70 3.62 -8.03
N SER A 433 -2.66 3.12 -7.33
CA SER A 433 -2.18 3.67 -6.07
C SER A 433 -0.68 3.48 -5.91
N VAL A 434 -0.06 4.38 -5.16
CA VAL A 434 1.33 4.32 -4.69
C VAL A 434 1.36 4.79 -3.24
N TRP A 435 2.40 4.47 -2.49
CA TRP A 435 2.60 5.05 -1.17
C TRP A 435 3.01 6.53 -1.29
N VAL A 436 2.67 7.32 -0.30
CA VAL A 436 3.10 8.74 -0.23
C VAL A 436 4.62 8.81 -0.39
N ASN A 437 5.10 9.75 -1.20
CA ASN A 437 6.49 9.96 -1.62
C ASN A 437 7.10 8.88 -2.52
N GLU A 438 6.37 7.86 -2.92
CA GLU A 438 6.83 6.96 -3.96
C GLU A 438 6.52 7.51 -5.36
N PRO A 439 7.49 7.49 -6.28
CA PRO A 439 7.26 7.99 -7.62
C PRO A 439 6.31 7.08 -8.40
N LYS A 440 5.36 7.66 -9.13
CA LYS A 440 4.48 6.93 -10.05
C LYS A 440 5.02 7.01 -11.46
N TRP A 441 5.12 5.86 -12.12
CA TRP A 441 5.40 5.74 -13.55
C TRP A 441 4.11 5.43 -14.31
N ILE A 442 3.88 6.14 -15.42
CA ILE A 442 2.76 5.92 -16.32
C ILE A 442 3.32 5.70 -17.73
N ALA A 443 3.14 4.51 -18.28
CA ALA A 443 3.60 4.19 -19.63
C ALA A 443 2.77 4.90 -20.68
N LEU A 444 3.40 5.38 -21.75
CA LEU A 444 2.76 6.05 -22.86
C LEU A 444 3.06 5.34 -24.17
N ASN A 445 2.09 5.33 -25.09
CA ASN A 445 2.34 4.91 -26.45
C ASN A 445 3.04 6.04 -27.27
N HIS A 446 3.57 5.72 -28.43
CA HIS A 446 4.35 6.65 -29.26
C HIS A 446 3.55 7.90 -29.73
N LYS A 447 2.23 7.78 -29.93
CA LYS A 447 1.36 8.88 -30.34
C LYS A 447 1.17 9.86 -29.19
N LEU A 448 0.98 9.35 -27.98
CA LEU A 448 0.72 10.12 -26.77
C LEU A 448 1.94 10.91 -26.27
N LEU A 449 3.16 10.53 -26.66
CA LEU A 449 4.38 11.24 -26.25
C LEU A 449 4.40 12.72 -26.71
N ARG A 450 3.61 13.09 -27.72
CA ARG A 450 3.59 14.47 -28.27
C ARG A 450 2.50 15.34 -27.64
N ASN A 451 1.62 14.75 -26.85
CA ASN A 451 0.53 15.46 -26.21
C ASN A 451 1.03 16.37 -25.09
N THR A 452 0.20 17.34 -24.71
CA THR A 452 0.42 18.14 -23.51
C THR A 452 -0.12 17.40 -22.30
N TRP A 453 0.71 17.35 -21.24
CA TRP A 453 0.39 16.59 -20.06
C TRP A 453 0.27 17.49 -18.83
N GLU A 454 -0.76 17.27 -18.05
CA GLU A 454 -1.07 18.04 -16.86
C GLU A 454 -1.42 17.09 -15.70
N LEU A 455 -0.87 17.38 -14.52
CA LEU A 455 -1.18 16.69 -13.27
C LEU A 455 -1.97 17.63 -12.36
N PHE A 456 -3.07 17.14 -11.85
CA PHE A 456 -3.80 17.77 -10.76
C PHE A 456 -3.53 16.99 -9.48
N THR A 457 -3.08 17.70 -8.46
CA THR A 457 -2.77 17.12 -7.14
C THR A 457 -4.00 17.17 -6.23
N PRO A 458 -4.01 16.44 -5.11
CA PRO A 458 -5.14 16.43 -4.17
C PRO A 458 -5.54 17.80 -3.63
N ASN A 459 -4.60 18.73 -3.47
CA ASN A 459 -4.88 20.11 -3.04
C ASN A 459 -5.42 21.03 -4.15
N GLY A 460 -5.58 20.50 -5.38
CA GLY A 460 -6.08 21.24 -6.54
C GLY A 460 -5.00 22.01 -7.29
N SER A 461 -3.72 21.87 -6.96
CA SER A 461 -2.64 22.46 -7.73
C SER A 461 -2.46 21.75 -9.08
N LYS A 462 -1.96 22.49 -10.07
CA LYS A 462 -1.78 22.02 -11.44
C LYS A 462 -0.30 22.08 -11.82
N GLU A 463 0.25 20.96 -12.26
CA GLU A 463 1.63 20.84 -12.72
C GLU A 463 1.68 20.36 -14.17
N LYS A 464 2.62 20.88 -14.96
CA LYS A 464 2.90 20.33 -16.29
C LYS A 464 3.85 19.16 -16.18
N LEU A 465 3.51 18.05 -16.84
CA LEU A 465 4.37 16.89 -16.94
C LEU A 465 5.11 16.88 -18.28
N ILE A 466 6.36 16.45 -18.25
CA ILE A 466 7.18 16.28 -19.45
C ILE A 466 7.43 14.78 -19.65
N PRO A 467 7.04 14.20 -20.80
CA PRO A 467 7.29 12.80 -21.07
C PRO A 467 8.77 12.46 -21.17
N ASP A 468 9.15 11.32 -20.62
CA ASP A 468 10.45 10.70 -20.90
C ASP A 468 10.35 9.98 -22.26
N TYR A 469 10.96 10.55 -23.27
CA TYR A 469 10.92 10.03 -24.65
C TYR A 469 11.71 8.72 -24.81
N GLN A 470 12.72 8.49 -23.98
CA GLN A 470 13.53 7.26 -24.03
C GLN A 470 12.76 6.09 -23.43
N LYS A 471 12.21 6.29 -22.23
CA LYS A 471 11.45 5.27 -21.51
C LYS A 471 9.96 5.24 -21.89
N LYS A 472 9.52 6.16 -22.75
CA LYS A 472 8.13 6.28 -23.25
C LYS A 472 7.10 6.32 -22.11
N GLY A 473 7.18 7.33 -21.25
CA GLY A 473 6.25 7.46 -20.13
C GLY A 473 6.36 8.77 -19.38
N LEU A 474 5.47 8.93 -18.39
CA LEU A 474 5.47 10.04 -17.45
C LEU A 474 6.02 9.55 -16.11
N ARG A 475 6.95 10.30 -15.54
CA ARG A 475 7.42 10.08 -14.18
C ARG A 475 6.90 11.19 -13.27
N ILE A 476 6.03 10.84 -12.35
CA ILE A 476 5.51 11.74 -11.32
C ILE A 476 6.32 11.50 -10.06
N GLN A 477 7.11 12.49 -9.66
CA GLN A 477 8.02 12.40 -8.51
C GLN A 477 7.39 12.96 -7.22
N ASN A 478 6.56 13.99 -7.34
CA ASN A 478 5.94 14.66 -6.20
C ASN A 478 4.59 14.02 -5.89
N THR A 479 4.59 13.05 -4.99
CA THR A 479 3.42 12.32 -4.49
C THR A 479 3.27 12.49 -2.97
N SER A 480 3.61 13.68 -2.45
CA SER A 480 3.72 13.94 -1.02
C SER A 480 2.38 14.12 -0.29
N GLU A 481 1.29 14.32 -1.03
CA GLU A 481 -0.04 14.52 -0.48
C GLU A 481 -0.87 13.25 -0.54
N LEU A 482 -1.63 12.94 0.51
CA LEU A 482 -2.63 11.88 0.49
C LEU A 482 -3.83 12.30 -0.35
N GLY A 483 -4.28 11.42 -1.23
CA GLY A 483 -5.45 11.70 -2.04
C GLY A 483 -5.35 11.18 -3.47
N SER A 484 -6.23 11.70 -4.33
CA SER A 484 -6.28 11.35 -5.75
C SER A 484 -5.50 12.35 -6.59
N TYR A 485 -4.60 11.83 -7.40
CA TYR A 485 -3.87 12.55 -8.45
C TYR A 485 -4.51 12.24 -9.79
N THR A 486 -4.78 13.25 -10.60
CA THR A 486 -5.45 13.10 -11.89
C THR A 486 -4.57 13.62 -13.02
N VAL A 487 -4.35 12.80 -14.04
CA VAL A 487 -3.50 13.10 -15.19
C VAL A 487 -4.38 13.38 -16.41
N TYR A 488 -4.15 14.50 -17.06
CA TYR A 488 -4.84 14.92 -18.27
C TYR A 488 -3.88 14.92 -19.46
N SER A 489 -4.42 14.53 -20.62
CA SER A 489 -3.76 14.59 -21.92
C SER A 489 -4.58 15.52 -22.84
N ASP A 490 -3.98 16.60 -23.32
CA ASP A 490 -4.65 17.61 -24.16
C ASP A 490 -6.02 18.08 -23.61
N GLY A 491 -6.10 18.22 -22.27
CA GLY A 491 -7.31 18.64 -21.55
C GLY A 491 -8.36 17.55 -21.32
N GLN A 492 -8.13 16.31 -21.76
CA GLN A 492 -9.00 15.16 -21.48
C GLN A 492 -8.43 14.30 -20.36
N LEU A 493 -9.30 13.76 -19.51
CA LEU A 493 -8.92 12.82 -18.48
C LEU A 493 -8.25 11.59 -19.11
N PHE A 494 -6.98 11.34 -18.73
CA PHE A 494 -6.23 10.18 -19.20
C PHE A 494 -6.27 9.06 -18.17
N THR A 495 -5.83 9.35 -16.93
CA THR A 495 -5.84 8.38 -15.83
C THR A 495 -5.83 9.10 -14.47
N SER A 496 -6.09 8.37 -13.41
CA SER A 496 -5.89 8.86 -12.05
C SER A 496 -5.30 7.76 -11.16
N PHE A 497 -4.56 8.16 -10.14
CA PHE A 497 -4.04 7.25 -9.13
C PHE A 497 -4.19 7.86 -7.74
N ALA A 498 -4.25 7.02 -6.72
CA ALA A 498 -4.33 7.45 -5.34
C ALA A 498 -2.97 7.28 -4.64
N THR A 499 -2.64 8.19 -3.75
CA THR A 499 -1.57 8.01 -2.78
C THR A 499 -2.15 7.48 -1.49
N LEU A 500 -1.49 6.48 -0.92
CA LEU A 500 -1.92 5.79 0.28
C LEU A 500 -0.95 6.06 1.43
N LEU A 501 -1.47 6.09 2.65
CA LEU A 501 -0.66 6.11 3.85
C LEU A 501 0.06 4.76 3.99
N HIS A 502 1.37 4.80 4.25
CA HIS A 502 2.13 3.57 4.44
C HIS A 502 1.62 2.80 5.67
N PRO A 503 1.53 1.47 5.65
CA PRO A 503 1.05 0.70 6.80
C PRO A 503 1.80 0.95 8.11
N ASP A 504 3.09 1.26 8.05
CA ASP A 504 3.93 1.55 9.22
C ASP A 504 3.57 2.89 9.90
N GLU A 505 2.90 3.80 9.18
CA GLU A 505 2.37 5.05 9.74
C GLU A 505 1.02 4.86 10.44
N ILE A 506 0.38 3.70 10.26
CA ILE A 506 -0.86 3.36 10.94
C ILE A 506 -0.52 2.90 12.36
N PRO A 507 -1.02 3.56 13.40
CA PRO A 507 -0.73 3.21 14.78
C PRO A 507 -1.21 1.79 15.11
N SER A 508 -0.31 0.82 15.10
CA SER A 508 -0.64 -0.57 15.39
C SER A 508 0.47 -1.20 16.25
N ASN A 509 0.13 -1.62 17.47
CA ASN A 509 1.00 -2.38 18.35
C ASN A 509 2.41 -1.76 18.55
N PRO A 510 2.49 -0.53 19.08
CA PRO A 510 3.77 0.17 19.25
C PRO A 510 4.68 -0.60 20.22
N PRO A 511 6.02 -0.51 20.03
CA PRO A 511 6.97 -1.15 20.95
C PRO A 511 6.84 -0.58 22.36
N LYS A 512 6.88 -1.43 23.37
CA LYS A 512 6.85 -1.01 24.76
C LYS A 512 8.14 -0.27 25.13
N GLN A 513 8.03 0.72 26.03
CA GLN A 513 9.16 1.52 26.50
C GLN A 513 10.40 0.66 26.85
N ALA A 514 10.23 -0.42 27.63
CA ALA A 514 11.32 -1.30 28.02
C ALA A 514 12.00 -1.98 26.83
N GLN A 515 11.23 -2.33 25.81
CA GLN A 515 11.75 -2.91 24.58
C GLN A 515 12.59 -1.91 23.79
N LEU A 516 12.09 -0.67 23.63
CA LEU A 516 12.84 0.39 22.98
C LEU A 516 14.15 0.70 23.70
N LEU A 517 14.12 0.85 25.01
CA LEU A 517 15.32 1.12 25.79
C LEU A 517 16.37 0.01 25.69
N SER A 518 15.96 -1.24 25.47
CA SER A 518 16.89 -2.36 25.30
C SER A 518 17.76 -2.30 24.03
N PHE A 519 17.42 -1.46 23.06
CA PHE A 519 18.24 -1.23 21.87
C PHE A 519 19.41 -0.28 22.08
N PHE A 520 19.38 0.48 23.18
CA PHE A 520 20.43 1.43 23.51
C PHE A 520 21.52 0.77 24.38
N PRO A 521 22.77 1.27 24.30
CA PRO A 521 23.83 0.80 25.18
C PRO A 521 23.52 1.13 26.65
N ASP A 522 24.07 0.33 27.55
CA ASP A 522 23.87 0.34 28.99
C ASP A 522 23.60 1.75 29.59
N ASP A 523 22.38 1.96 30.10
CA ASP A 523 21.88 3.17 30.77
C ASP A 523 22.06 4.53 30.05
N ASN A 524 22.49 4.53 28.79
CA ASN A 524 22.71 5.77 28.03
C ASN A 524 21.43 6.37 27.43
N ALA A 525 20.29 5.68 27.52
CA ALA A 525 19.01 6.16 27.05
C ALA A 525 18.01 6.38 28.18
N LYS A 526 17.27 7.49 28.10
CA LYS A 526 16.21 7.83 29.06
C LYS A 526 14.92 8.12 28.32
N TRP A 527 13.84 7.53 28.82
CA TRP A 527 12.49 7.77 28.34
C TRP A 527 11.86 8.94 29.12
N LEU A 528 11.20 9.84 28.40
CA LEU A 528 10.55 11.01 28.94
C LEU A 528 9.14 11.12 28.36
N GLU A 529 8.15 11.22 29.23
CA GLU A 529 6.74 11.27 28.83
C GLU A 529 6.24 12.69 28.48
N ASN A 530 6.99 13.71 28.88
CA ASN A 530 6.65 15.10 28.57
C ASN A 530 7.85 16.05 28.72
N SER A 531 7.69 17.30 28.30
CA SER A 531 8.75 18.31 28.36
C SER A 531 9.09 18.75 29.80
N HIS A 532 8.18 18.63 30.77
CA HIS A 532 8.46 18.97 32.17
C HIS A 532 9.39 17.93 32.79
N ALA A 533 9.19 16.65 32.50
CA ALA A 533 10.10 15.60 32.92
C ALA A 533 11.50 15.78 32.30
N PHE A 534 11.60 16.32 31.08
CA PHE A 534 12.88 16.59 30.43
C PHE A 534 13.76 17.52 31.27
N LYS A 535 13.25 18.67 31.72
CA LYS A 535 14.02 19.63 32.52
C LYS A 535 14.60 19.00 33.79
N GLN A 536 13.82 18.20 34.50
CA GLN A 536 14.26 17.53 35.70
C GLN A 536 15.34 16.49 35.40
N VAL A 537 15.08 15.57 34.44
CA VAL A 537 16.01 14.49 34.09
C VAL A 537 17.29 15.03 33.45
N PHE A 538 17.19 16.09 32.64
CA PHE A 538 18.33 16.78 32.06
C PHE A 538 19.24 17.39 33.13
N ASN A 539 18.64 18.10 34.10
CA ASN A 539 19.38 18.67 35.22
C ASN A 539 20.01 17.56 36.09
N GLU A 540 19.27 16.50 36.38
CA GLU A 540 19.80 15.33 37.12
C GLU A 540 20.95 14.65 36.39
N ALA A 541 20.87 14.55 35.06
CA ALA A 541 21.91 13.92 34.24
C ALA A 541 23.19 14.74 34.17
N ARG A 542 23.09 16.09 34.17
CA ARG A 542 24.23 17.01 34.10
C ARG A 542 24.80 17.39 35.48
N HIS A 543 23.97 17.57 36.48
CA HIS A 543 24.34 18.11 37.80
C HIS A 543 24.24 17.08 38.93
N GLY A 544 23.76 15.84 38.62
CA GLY A 544 23.48 14.84 39.62
C GLY A 544 22.18 15.08 40.38
N LYS A 545 21.78 14.07 41.17
CA LYS A 545 20.60 14.20 42.03
C LYS A 545 20.88 15.14 43.19
N SER A 546 20.04 16.13 43.38
CA SER A 546 20.12 17.04 44.54
C SER A 546 19.82 16.28 45.82
N LEU A 547 20.84 16.10 46.67
CA LEU A 547 20.76 15.34 47.92
C LEU A 547 20.27 16.20 49.11
N TRP A 548 19.98 17.47 48.94
CA TRP A 548 19.63 18.36 50.05
C TRP A 548 18.42 17.88 50.85
N LYS A 549 17.40 17.28 50.19
CA LYS A 549 16.24 16.72 50.90
C LYS A 549 16.62 15.51 51.77
N THR A 550 17.55 14.67 51.31
CA THR A 550 18.05 13.53 52.03
C THR A 550 18.90 13.99 53.23
N PHE A 551 19.76 15.01 53.02
CA PHE A 551 20.51 15.64 54.12
C PHE A 551 19.59 16.31 55.12
N LEU A 552 18.55 17.04 54.68
CA LEU A 552 17.57 17.64 55.56
C LEU A 552 16.83 16.58 56.39
N LEU A 553 16.45 15.46 55.81
CA LEU A 553 15.83 14.35 56.53
C LEU A 553 16.78 13.76 57.58
N ILE A 554 18.05 13.55 57.21
CA ILE A 554 19.08 13.06 58.15
C ILE A 554 19.25 14.06 59.30
N VAL A 555 19.36 15.35 59.02
CA VAL A 555 19.45 16.40 60.03
C VAL A 555 18.23 16.38 60.94
N MET A 556 17.04 16.23 60.37
CA MET A 556 15.80 16.19 61.14
C MET A 556 15.72 14.98 62.05
N ILE A 557 16.17 13.82 61.55
CA ILE A 557 16.29 12.56 62.37
C ILE A 557 17.33 12.76 63.47
N ALA A 558 18.49 13.38 63.18
CA ALA A 558 19.52 13.65 64.17
C ALA A 558 18.99 14.58 65.27
N PHE A 559 18.27 15.65 64.92
CA PHE A 559 17.61 16.55 65.91
C PHE A 559 16.57 15.84 66.76
N LEU A 560 15.76 14.93 66.14
CA LEU A 560 14.83 14.13 66.90
C LEU A 560 15.56 13.15 67.86
N GLY A 561 16.64 12.56 67.40
CA GLY A 561 17.51 11.70 68.24
C GLY A 561 18.13 12.49 69.42
N GLU A 562 18.65 13.68 69.15
CA GLU A 562 19.20 14.56 70.17
C GLU A 562 18.14 14.99 71.21
N THR A 563 16.92 15.33 70.74
CA THR A 563 15.80 15.68 71.63
C THR A 563 15.36 14.51 72.51
N LEU A 564 15.39 13.29 72.00
CA LEU A 564 15.07 12.09 72.75
C LEU A 564 16.17 11.75 73.79
N LEU A 565 17.44 11.89 73.42
CA LEU A 565 18.58 11.67 74.31
C LEU A 565 18.66 12.75 75.41
N SER A 566 18.41 14.00 75.07
CA SER A 566 18.40 15.10 76.05
C SER A 566 17.25 14.98 77.06
N ARG A 567 16.08 14.46 76.65
CA ARG A 567 14.99 14.14 77.60
C ARG A 567 15.35 12.97 78.52
N GLY A 568 16.04 11.97 78.01
CA GLY A 568 16.50 10.81 78.83
C GLY A 568 17.54 11.23 79.89
N SER A 569 18.48 12.13 79.55
CA SER A 569 19.48 12.65 80.50
C SER A 569 18.89 13.57 81.55
N GLY A 570 17.80 14.27 81.25
CA GLY A 570 17.07 15.10 82.21
C GLY A 570 16.37 14.29 83.32
N GLU A 571 15.89 13.12 83.04
CA GLU A 571 15.30 12.23 84.07
C GLU A 571 16.37 11.53 84.96
N VAL A 572 17.53 11.22 84.39
CA VAL A 572 18.64 10.62 85.16
C VAL A 572 19.25 11.65 86.14
N LEU A 573 19.37 12.91 85.72
CA LEU A 573 19.85 14.00 86.60
C LEU A 573 18.84 14.40 87.71
N LYS A 574 17.55 14.17 87.53
CA LYS A 574 16.55 14.36 88.61
C LYS A 574 16.61 13.24 89.66
N LYS A 575 16.99 12.02 89.28
CA LYS A 575 17.17 10.87 90.28
C LYS A 575 18.42 11.04 91.11
N ILE A 576 19.47 11.74 90.72
CA ILE A 576 20.72 11.97 91.50
C ILE A 576 20.59 13.09 92.49
N LYS A 577 19.63 14.03 92.48
CA LYS A 577 19.43 15.12 93.40
C LYS A 577 18.56 14.80 94.62
N VAL A 578 18.09 13.59 94.87
CA VAL A 578 17.20 13.26 96.00
C VAL A 578 17.92 12.34 97.04
N GLY A 579 19.22 12.25 97.01
CA GLY A 579 20.02 11.40 97.97
C GLY A 579 21.00 12.23 98.78
N GLY A 580 20.55 13.28 99.54
CA GLY A 580 21.41 13.94 100.56
C GLY A 580 21.20 13.38 101.99
N PRO A 581 22.25 13.26 102.78
CA PRO A 581 22.22 12.46 104.02
C PRO A 581 21.45 13.20 105.14
N LYS A 582 20.63 12.41 105.85
CA LYS A 582 20.05 12.78 107.11
C LYS A 582 21.16 12.78 108.16
N GLY A 583 21.47 13.99 108.69
CA GLY A 583 22.32 14.14 109.81
C GLY A 583 21.67 13.66 111.13
N THR A 584 22.39 12.86 111.82
CA THR A 584 22.12 12.42 113.22
C THR A 584 22.42 13.50 114.18
N LYS A 585 21.47 13.83 115.00
CA LYS A 585 21.68 14.47 116.29
C LYS A 585 21.35 13.44 117.41
N LYS A 586 22.38 13.26 118.16
CA LYS A 586 22.37 12.62 119.41
C LYS A 586 21.62 11.36 119.61
#